data_b503f6c96e09e54ba64ec0e52f66bca1
#
_entry.id   b503f6c96e09e54ba64ec0e52f66bca1
#
_cell.length_a   1.000
_cell.length_b   1.000
_cell.length_c   1.000
_cell.angle_alpha   90.00
_cell.angle_beta   90.00
_cell.angle_gamma   90.00
#
_symmetry.space_group_name_H-M   'P 1'
#
loop_
_entity.id
_entity.type
_entity.pdbx_description
1 polymer ?
#
loop_
_entity_poly.entity_id
_entity_poly.type
_entity_poly.pdbx_seq_one_letter_code
_entity_poly.pdbx_strand_id
1 'polypeptide(L)'
;MWTAEARDRYKDDGRRYPSDLTDSEWATLAPMMGVYRTLTADLREIVNACLYLEKAGCPWRFLPKEFGPWQTVRSWHDRFRADGVWADIAAVLTRAERARRGRDPEPATAIMDSQSVASGPQAGERGVDGNKKVKGIKRHVLTCSLGFVLATSVTAANVHDTAAAADLLDRAAAEGWTPRRVKVDGIYSGARMAQAAASHGIEVQVSTRQRDVKGFKPLPVRWRIEGTFGTLTNRYHRLTRNLEQSTTAAEDAVSIANCHRLIRAYNS
;
A
#
# COMPACT_ATOMS: atom_id res chain seq x y z
N MET A 1 3.22 -19.27 -30.30
CA MET A 1 4.65 -19.65 -30.19
C MET A 1 5.34 -18.67 -29.27
N TRP A 2 6.17 -19.11 -28.33
CA TRP A 2 6.85 -18.23 -27.39
C TRP A 2 7.90 -17.39 -28.11
N THR A 3 7.83 -16.06 -27.98
CA THR A 3 8.83 -15.14 -28.51
C THR A 3 10.13 -15.19 -27.68
N ALA A 4 11.24 -14.69 -28.21
CA ALA A 4 12.50 -14.60 -27.47
C ALA A 4 12.33 -13.75 -26.18
N GLU A 5 11.61 -12.62 -26.26
CA GLU A 5 11.28 -11.78 -25.10
C GLU A 5 10.43 -12.52 -24.04
N ALA A 6 9.48 -13.36 -24.48
CA ALA A 6 8.70 -14.17 -23.58
C ALA A 6 9.57 -15.20 -22.86
N ARG A 7 10.52 -15.83 -23.57
CA ARG A 7 11.48 -16.77 -22.97
C ARG A 7 12.40 -16.09 -21.98
N ASP A 8 12.89 -14.88 -22.28
CA ASP A 8 13.74 -14.11 -21.36
C ASP A 8 13.04 -13.74 -20.06
N ARG A 9 11.73 -13.46 -20.09
CA ARG A 9 10.92 -13.22 -18.87
C ARG A 9 10.80 -14.44 -17.97
N TYR A 10 10.96 -15.63 -18.51
CA TYR A 10 10.85 -16.89 -17.80
C TYR A 10 12.20 -17.59 -17.63
N LYS A 11 13.32 -16.88 -17.87
CA LYS A 11 14.62 -17.37 -17.46
C LYS A 11 14.62 -17.59 -15.96
N ASP A 12 15.22 -18.66 -15.56
CA ASP A 12 15.50 -18.94 -14.15
C ASP A 12 16.42 -17.85 -13.61
N ASP A 13 15.86 -16.98 -12.78
CA ASP A 13 16.58 -15.89 -12.12
C ASP A 13 16.91 -16.24 -10.65
N GLY A 14 16.86 -17.54 -10.33
CA GLY A 14 17.10 -18.09 -8.99
C GLY A 14 15.92 -17.91 -8.03
N ARG A 15 14.80 -17.31 -8.48
CA ARG A 15 13.58 -17.19 -7.68
C ARG A 15 12.64 -18.35 -7.97
N ARG A 16 12.14 -18.96 -6.93
CA ARG A 16 11.10 -20.01 -7.02
C ARG A 16 9.76 -19.45 -7.51
N TYR A 17 9.41 -18.25 -7.04
CA TYR A 17 8.21 -17.51 -7.44
C TYR A 17 8.55 -16.07 -7.83
N PRO A 18 7.81 -15.44 -8.78
CA PRO A 18 8.05 -14.04 -9.16
C PRO A 18 7.88 -13.03 -8.00
N SER A 19 7.28 -13.45 -6.89
CA SER A 19 7.16 -12.67 -5.65
C SER A 19 8.37 -12.75 -4.75
N ASP A 20 9.22 -13.78 -4.90
CA ASP A 20 10.36 -14.00 -4.01
C ASP A 20 11.39 -12.88 -4.14
N LEU A 21 12.02 -12.54 -3.04
CA LEU A 21 13.10 -11.56 -3.00
C LEU A 21 14.37 -12.13 -3.63
N THR A 22 15.02 -11.33 -4.46
CA THR A 22 16.38 -11.60 -4.89
C THR A 22 17.36 -11.46 -3.70
N ASP A 23 18.61 -11.90 -3.86
CA ASP A 23 19.61 -11.77 -2.81
C ASP A 23 19.88 -10.30 -2.46
N SER A 24 19.90 -9.41 -3.45
CA SER A 24 20.07 -7.97 -3.24
C SER A 24 18.88 -7.34 -2.53
N GLU A 25 17.67 -7.72 -2.88
CA GLU A 25 16.43 -7.28 -2.22
C GLU A 25 16.40 -7.76 -0.76
N TRP A 26 16.78 -9.01 -0.51
CA TRP A 26 16.88 -9.54 0.86
C TRP A 26 17.99 -8.86 1.65
N ALA A 27 19.18 -8.62 1.06
CA ALA A 27 20.24 -7.90 1.73
C ALA A 27 19.85 -6.49 2.14
N THR A 28 18.97 -5.83 1.37
CA THR A 28 18.39 -4.54 1.72
C THR A 28 17.42 -4.64 2.91
N LEU A 29 16.59 -5.71 2.94
CA LEU A 29 15.52 -5.85 3.92
C LEU A 29 15.99 -6.45 5.25
N ALA A 30 16.89 -7.44 5.21
CA ALA A 30 17.30 -8.24 6.38
C ALA A 30 17.79 -7.40 7.58
N PRO A 31 18.55 -6.30 7.41
CA PRO A 31 18.95 -5.45 8.53
C PRO A 31 17.78 -4.82 9.28
N MET A 32 16.69 -4.48 8.57
CA MET A 32 15.49 -3.86 9.15
C MET A 32 14.66 -4.86 9.96
N MET A 33 14.87 -6.16 9.73
CA MET A 33 14.20 -7.26 10.42
C MET A 33 15.09 -7.92 11.50
N GLY A 34 16.18 -7.29 11.87
CA GLY A 34 17.19 -7.88 12.78
C GLY A 34 16.65 -8.37 14.12
N VAL A 35 15.64 -7.68 14.68
CA VAL A 35 14.97 -8.05 15.95
C VAL A 35 14.19 -9.37 15.87
N TYR A 36 13.85 -9.84 14.66
CA TYR A 36 13.11 -11.07 14.42
C TYR A 36 14.01 -12.27 14.10
N ARG A 37 15.34 -12.10 14.14
CA ARG A 37 16.27 -13.22 13.94
C ARG A 37 15.99 -14.30 14.97
N THR A 38 15.60 -15.47 14.49
CA THR A 38 15.34 -16.65 15.31
C THR A 38 16.23 -17.79 14.88
N LEU A 39 16.49 -18.73 15.80
CA LEU A 39 17.23 -19.95 15.49
C LEU A 39 16.39 -21.01 14.78
N THR A 40 15.07 -20.82 14.69
CA THR A 40 14.12 -21.88 14.30
C THR A 40 13.32 -21.59 13.03
N ALA A 41 13.30 -20.33 12.54
CA ALA A 41 12.57 -19.96 11.33
C ALA A 41 13.49 -19.27 10.32
N ASP A 42 13.40 -19.68 9.07
CA ASP A 42 14.00 -18.92 7.97
C ASP A 42 13.14 -17.67 7.72
N LEU A 43 13.64 -16.53 8.17
CA LEU A 43 12.92 -15.26 8.09
C LEU A 43 12.70 -14.82 6.65
N ARG A 44 13.66 -15.13 5.73
CA ARG A 44 13.50 -14.83 4.31
C ARG A 44 12.33 -15.60 3.71
N GLU A 45 12.21 -16.89 4.07
CA GLU A 45 11.11 -17.74 3.60
C GLU A 45 9.74 -17.23 4.12
N ILE A 46 9.67 -16.80 5.39
CA ILE A 46 8.46 -16.22 5.95
C ILE A 46 8.06 -14.93 5.20
N VAL A 47 9.04 -14.06 4.92
CA VAL A 47 8.80 -12.83 4.14
C VAL A 47 8.35 -13.18 2.73
N ASN A 48 9.03 -14.09 2.03
CA ASN A 48 8.66 -14.54 0.69
C ASN A 48 7.23 -15.10 0.66
N ALA A 49 6.85 -15.86 1.69
CA ALA A 49 5.48 -16.38 1.82
C ALA A 49 4.43 -15.27 1.97
N CYS A 50 4.73 -14.22 2.76
CA CYS A 50 3.85 -13.06 2.88
C CYS A 50 3.72 -12.32 1.55
N LEU A 51 4.82 -12.11 0.83
CA LEU A 51 4.83 -11.46 -0.48
C LEU A 51 4.10 -12.30 -1.54
N TYR A 52 4.26 -13.62 -1.49
CA TYR A 52 3.53 -14.54 -2.36
C TYR A 52 2.02 -14.44 -2.12
N LEU A 53 1.61 -14.45 -0.85
CA LEU A 53 0.21 -14.33 -0.47
C LEU A 53 -0.44 -13.06 -1.04
N GLU A 54 0.25 -11.92 -0.94
CA GLU A 54 -0.21 -10.64 -1.48
C GLU A 54 -0.28 -10.67 -3.02
N LYS A 55 0.73 -11.25 -3.67
CA LYS A 55 0.78 -11.37 -5.13
C LYS A 55 -0.28 -12.31 -5.69
N ALA A 56 -0.38 -13.51 -5.12
CA ALA A 56 -1.27 -14.56 -5.60
C ALA A 56 -2.73 -14.33 -5.18
N GLY A 57 -2.98 -13.67 -4.04
CA GLY A 57 -4.31 -13.49 -3.48
C GLY A 57 -4.97 -14.79 -3.03
N CYS A 58 -4.19 -15.85 -2.83
CA CYS A 58 -4.72 -17.16 -2.45
C CYS A 58 -5.19 -17.18 -0.98
N PRO A 59 -6.12 -18.09 -0.63
CA PRO A 59 -6.43 -18.38 0.76
C PRO A 59 -5.20 -18.94 1.51
N TRP A 60 -5.09 -18.69 2.81
CA TRP A 60 -3.98 -19.16 3.66
C TRP A 60 -3.69 -20.65 3.49
N ARG A 61 -4.72 -21.49 3.41
CA ARG A 61 -4.59 -22.94 3.27
C ARG A 61 -4.08 -23.39 1.90
N PHE A 62 -4.01 -22.48 0.93
CA PHE A 62 -3.48 -22.71 -0.42
C PHE A 62 -2.06 -22.14 -0.60
N LEU A 63 -1.46 -21.67 0.50
CA LEU A 63 -0.05 -21.29 0.47
C LEU A 63 0.79 -22.53 0.08
N PRO A 64 1.69 -22.42 -0.91
CA PRO A 64 2.56 -23.52 -1.33
C PRO A 64 3.32 -24.16 -0.14
N LYS A 65 3.43 -25.48 -0.15
CA LYS A 65 4.04 -26.24 0.95
C LYS A 65 5.52 -25.93 1.14
N GLU A 66 6.17 -25.45 0.10
CA GLU A 66 7.57 -25.03 0.08
C GLU A 66 7.87 -23.89 1.06
N PHE A 67 6.88 -23.07 1.37
CA PHE A 67 6.98 -22.05 2.42
C PHE A 67 6.83 -22.59 3.84
N GLY A 68 6.62 -23.90 3.97
CA GLY A 68 6.34 -24.57 5.25
C GLY A 68 4.87 -24.51 5.66
N PRO A 69 4.53 -24.85 6.90
CA PRO A 69 3.16 -24.87 7.39
C PRO A 69 2.54 -23.47 7.35
N TRP A 70 1.41 -23.34 6.68
CA TRP A 70 0.73 -22.04 6.57
C TRP A 70 0.39 -21.41 7.93
N GLN A 71 0.16 -22.22 8.97
CA GLN A 71 -0.09 -21.73 10.33
C GLN A 71 1.13 -20.99 10.90
N THR A 72 2.34 -21.50 10.63
CA THR A 72 3.59 -20.86 11.03
C THR A 72 3.75 -19.53 10.33
N VAL A 73 3.55 -19.48 9.01
CA VAL A 73 3.60 -18.23 8.23
C VAL A 73 2.55 -17.24 8.73
N ARG A 74 1.33 -17.73 9.01
CA ARG A 74 0.24 -16.89 9.53
C ARG A 74 0.59 -16.29 10.89
N SER A 75 1.19 -17.06 11.78
CA SER A 75 1.62 -16.57 13.11
C SER A 75 2.66 -15.46 12.98
N TRP A 76 3.63 -15.61 12.08
CA TRP A 76 4.63 -14.57 11.80
C TRP A 76 4.00 -13.34 11.14
N HIS A 77 3.11 -13.52 10.19
CA HIS A 77 2.38 -12.42 9.55
C HIS A 77 1.59 -11.61 10.58
N ASP A 78 0.86 -12.29 11.49
CA ASP A 78 0.10 -11.64 12.54
C ASP A 78 1.02 -10.89 13.53
N ARG A 79 2.21 -11.42 13.82
CA ARG A 79 3.23 -10.76 14.62
C ARG A 79 3.78 -9.52 13.93
N PHE A 80 4.18 -9.61 12.65
CA PHE A 80 4.66 -8.45 11.89
C PHE A 80 3.61 -7.34 11.82
N ARG A 81 2.34 -7.71 11.70
CA ARG A 81 1.23 -6.74 11.73
C ARG A 81 1.12 -6.07 13.11
N ALA A 82 1.12 -6.85 14.17
CA ALA A 82 1.01 -6.31 15.53
C ALA A 82 2.15 -5.35 15.88
N ASP A 83 3.32 -5.62 15.37
CA ASP A 83 4.54 -4.83 15.60
C ASP A 83 4.72 -3.68 14.58
N GLY A 84 3.82 -3.52 13.58
CA GLY A 84 3.88 -2.45 12.57
C GLY A 84 5.03 -2.55 11.56
N VAL A 85 5.68 -3.72 11.45
CA VAL A 85 6.94 -3.95 10.70
C VAL A 85 6.89 -3.44 9.26
N TRP A 86 5.78 -3.68 8.57
CA TRP A 86 5.67 -3.31 7.16
C TRP A 86 5.59 -1.79 6.95
N ALA A 87 4.93 -1.07 7.87
CA ALA A 87 4.87 0.39 7.85
C ALA A 87 6.25 1.00 8.11
N ASP A 88 6.98 0.50 9.11
CA ASP A 88 8.33 0.95 9.46
C ASP A 88 9.31 0.75 8.29
N ILE A 89 9.31 -0.45 7.70
CA ILE A 89 10.14 -0.76 6.53
C ILE A 89 9.77 0.15 5.36
N ALA A 90 8.48 0.35 5.09
CA ALA A 90 8.01 1.22 4.02
C ALA A 90 8.46 2.67 4.24
N ALA A 91 8.44 3.15 5.48
CA ALA A 91 8.90 4.50 5.83
C ALA A 91 10.40 4.67 5.55
N VAL A 92 11.25 3.73 5.98
CA VAL A 92 12.69 3.74 5.73
C VAL A 92 12.98 3.68 4.22
N LEU A 93 12.39 2.73 3.51
CA LEU A 93 12.61 2.57 2.08
C LEU A 93 12.06 3.74 1.25
N THR A 94 10.97 4.36 1.67
CA THR A 94 10.44 5.56 1.01
C THR A 94 11.43 6.70 1.10
N ARG A 95 12.00 6.97 2.29
CA ARG A 95 13.02 7.99 2.47
C ARG A 95 14.26 7.72 1.64
N ALA A 96 14.76 6.48 1.67
CA ALA A 96 15.93 6.06 0.89
C ALA A 96 15.70 6.20 -0.62
N GLU A 97 14.57 5.74 -1.13
CA GLU A 97 14.25 5.80 -2.56
C GLU A 97 14.01 7.24 -3.04
N ARG A 98 13.43 8.10 -2.20
CA ARG A 98 13.30 9.52 -2.50
C ARG A 98 14.67 10.18 -2.61
N ALA A 99 15.57 9.93 -1.64
CA ALA A 99 16.95 10.43 -1.66
C ALA A 99 17.71 9.95 -2.90
N ARG A 100 17.61 8.65 -3.24
CA ARG A 100 18.22 8.06 -4.44
C ARG A 100 17.78 8.77 -5.72
N ARG A 101 16.53 9.26 -5.76
CA ARG A 101 15.99 10.04 -6.89
C ARG A 101 16.23 11.55 -6.79
N GLY A 102 17.14 12.01 -5.93
CA GLY A 102 17.45 13.42 -5.75
C GLY A 102 16.28 14.24 -5.17
N ARG A 103 15.39 13.59 -4.39
CA ARG A 103 14.28 14.24 -3.69
C ARG A 103 14.58 14.31 -2.20
N ASP A 104 14.02 15.32 -1.55
CA ASP A 104 14.01 15.38 -0.09
C ASP A 104 13.42 14.07 0.46
N PRO A 105 14.10 13.36 1.40
CA PRO A 105 13.54 12.19 2.06
C PRO A 105 12.15 12.44 2.65
N GLU A 106 11.93 13.63 3.21
CA GLU A 106 10.63 14.03 3.75
C GLU A 106 9.78 14.72 2.65
N PRO A 107 8.60 14.17 2.32
CA PRO A 107 7.75 14.71 1.29
C PRO A 107 7.06 16.01 1.74
N ALA A 108 7.48 17.16 1.22
CA ALA A 108 6.79 18.44 1.48
C ALA A 108 5.34 18.46 0.97
N THR A 109 5.01 17.62 0.00
CA THR A 109 3.65 17.50 -0.57
C THR A 109 3.25 16.05 -0.63
N ALA A 110 2.09 15.72 -0.07
CA ALA A 110 1.42 14.44 -0.18
C ALA A 110 0.14 14.55 -1.03
N ILE A 111 -0.40 13.40 -1.43
CA ILE A 111 -1.63 13.30 -2.22
C ILE A 111 -2.53 12.33 -1.49
N MET A 112 -3.77 12.72 -1.24
CA MET A 112 -4.78 11.90 -0.58
C MET A 112 -5.91 11.59 -1.56
N ASP A 113 -6.33 10.32 -1.58
CA ASP A 113 -7.51 9.88 -2.33
C ASP A 113 -8.05 8.57 -1.73
N SER A 114 -9.20 8.11 -2.20
CA SER A 114 -9.83 6.87 -1.77
C SER A 114 -10.23 5.96 -2.91
N GLN A 115 -10.18 4.65 -2.65
CA GLN A 115 -10.63 3.62 -3.55
C GLN A 115 -11.66 2.72 -2.86
N SER A 116 -12.86 2.60 -3.45
CA SER A 116 -13.86 1.61 -3.02
C SER A 116 -13.54 0.24 -3.61
N VAL A 117 -13.52 -0.79 -2.77
CA VAL A 117 -13.16 -2.16 -3.15
C VAL A 117 -14.24 -3.12 -2.67
N ALA A 118 -14.69 -3.99 -3.58
CA ALA A 118 -15.69 -4.99 -3.25
C ALA A 118 -15.17 -5.99 -2.21
N SER A 119 -15.99 -6.34 -1.23
CA SER A 119 -15.67 -7.35 -0.23
C SER A 119 -16.19 -8.73 -0.61
N GLY A 120 -15.45 -9.77 -0.21
CA GLY A 120 -15.88 -11.15 -0.29
C GLY A 120 -17.01 -11.46 0.72
N PRO A 121 -17.67 -12.61 0.58
CA PRO A 121 -18.79 -12.98 1.48
C PRO A 121 -18.39 -13.09 2.95
N GLN A 122 -17.15 -13.53 3.20
CA GLN A 122 -16.60 -13.78 4.54
C GLN A 122 -15.80 -12.60 5.09
N ALA A 123 -15.67 -11.49 4.33
CA ALA A 123 -15.00 -10.30 4.82
C ALA A 123 -15.78 -9.68 5.98
N GLY A 124 -15.05 -9.06 6.91
CA GLY A 124 -15.61 -8.42 8.09
C GLY A 124 -16.41 -7.16 7.77
N GLU A 125 -16.01 -6.03 8.31
CA GLU A 125 -16.70 -4.75 8.14
C GLU A 125 -16.85 -4.39 6.65
N ARG A 126 -18.06 -3.95 6.27
CA ARG A 126 -18.40 -3.56 4.91
C ARG A 126 -19.62 -2.65 4.88
N GLY A 127 -19.66 -1.75 3.92
CA GLY A 127 -20.79 -0.86 3.63
C GLY A 127 -21.08 -0.81 2.15
N VAL A 128 -21.98 0.07 1.73
CA VAL A 128 -22.30 0.31 0.31
C VAL A 128 -21.91 1.73 -0.06
N ASP A 129 -20.96 1.88 -0.98
CA ASP A 129 -20.69 3.15 -1.66
C ASP A 129 -21.81 3.41 -2.68
N GLY A 130 -22.72 4.33 -2.34
CA GLY A 130 -23.86 4.65 -3.19
C GLY A 130 -23.47 5.27 -4.53
N ASN A 131 -22.33 5.99 -4.61
CA ASN A 131 -21.87 6.64 -5.82
C ASN A 131 -21.22 5.62 -6.78
N LYS A 132 -20.35 4.78 -6.26
CA LYS A 132 -19.62 3.77 -7.06
C LYS A 132 -20.37 2.44 -7.16
N LYS A 133 -21.50 2.29 -6.45
CA LYS A 133 -22.31 1.04 -6.36
C LYS A 133 -21.48 -0.17 -5.95
N VAL A 134 -20.53 0.01 -5.03
CA VAL A 134 -19.65 -1.02 -4.51
C VAL A 134 -20.04 -1.38 -3.09
N LYS A 135 -20.33 -2.66 -2.84
CA LYS A 135 -20.50 -3.21 -1.49
C LYS A 135 -19.16 -3.75 -0.98
N GLY A 136 -18.57 -3.07 0.00
CA GLY A 136 -17.27 -3.46 0.50
C GLY A 136 -16.66 -2.45 1.46
N ILE A 137 -15.39 -2.21 1.28
CA ILE A 137 -14.56 -1.27 2.04
C ILE A 137 -14.13 -0.10 1.17
N LYS A 138 -13.67 0.96 1.82
CA LYS A 138 -12.99 2.08 1.19
C LYS A 138 -11.59 2.17 1.76
N ARG A 139 -10.59 2.18 0.88
CA ARG A 139 -9.17 2.40 1.22
C ARG A 139 -8.86 3.87 1.02
N HIS A 140 -8.55 4.56 2.08
CA HIS A 140 -8.04 5.93 2.06
C HIS A 140 -6.53 5.86 2.11
N VAL A 141 -5.86 6.52 1.19
CA VAL A 141 -4.41 6.41 1.01
C VAL A 141 -3.80 7.79 0.92
N LEU A 142 -2.73 8.00 1.66
CA LEU A 142 -1.84 9.15 1.52
C LEU A 142 -0.57 8.69 0.81
N THR A 143 -0.18 9.36 -0.28
CA THR A 143 1.04 9.02 -1.02
C THR A 143 1.97 10.21 -1.13
N CYS A 144 3.27 9.95 -1.28
CA CYS A 144 4.21 10.98 -1.72
C CYS A 144 4.09 11.25 -3.24
N SER A 145 4.78 12.26 -3.74
CA SER A 145 4.80 12.62 -5.17
C SER A 145 5.36 11.54 -6.11
N LEU A 146 6.04 10.52 -5.58
CA LEU A 146 6.50 9.36 -6.34
C LEU A 146 5.46 8.22 -6.38
N GLY A 147 4.33 8.35 -5.65
CA GLY A 147 3.27 7.35 -5.59
C GLY A 147 3.54 6.23 -4.58
N PHE A 148 4.50 6.37 -3.68
CA PHE A 148 4.67 5.45 -2.55
C PHE A 148 3.70 5.83 -1.43
N VAL A 149 3.09 4.81 -0.82
CA VAL A 149 2.13 5.00 0.26
C VAL A 149 2.86 5.44 1.53
N LEU A 150 2.37 6.51 2.13
CA LEU A 150 2.84 7.06 3.40
C LEU A 150 1.98 6.57 4.57
N ALA A 151 0.67 6.52 4.35
CA ALA A 151 -0.29 6.02 5.34
C ALA A 151 -1.52 5.45 4.64
N THR A 152 -2.20 4.52 5.30
CA THR A 152 -3.46 3.90 4.84
C THR A 152 -4.45 3.84 6.00
N SER A 153 -5.71 4.15 5.69
CA SER A 153 -6.86 3.91 6.57
C SER A 153 -7.94 3.19 5.80
N VAL A 154 -8.58 2.22 6.42
CA VAL A 154 -9.65 1.43 5.80
C VAL A 154 -10.94 1.58 6.59
N THR A 155 -12.03 1.86 5.88
CA THR A 155 -13.38 2.01 6.46
C THR A 155 -14.39 1.17 5.68
N ALA A 156 -15.59 1.01 6.22
CA ALA A 156 -16.71 0.54 5.43
C ALA A 156 -16.98 1.51 4.26
N ALA A 157 -17.41 0.99 3.09
CA ALA A 157 -17.51 1.79 1.87
C ALA A 157 -18.57 2.91 1.91
N ASN A 158 -19.50 2.86 2.86
CA ASN A 158 -20.49 3.92 3.09
C ASN A 158 -19.94 5.12 3.89
N VAL A 159 -18.77 5.01 4.49
CA VAL A 159 -18.14 6.12 5.22
C VAL A 159 -17.71 7.20 4.22
N HIS A 160 -18.04 8.46 4.53
CA HIS A 160 -17.70 9.58 3.67
C HIS A 160 -16.19 9.86 3.72
N ASP A 161 -15.59 10.18 2.58
CA ASP A 161 -14.13 10.34 2.44
C ASP A 161 -13.53 11.36 3.44
N THR A 162 -14.23 12.48 3.67
CA THR A 162 -13.80 13.50 4.64
C THR A 162 -13.83 13.02 6.10
N ALA A 163 -14.62 11.99 6.42
CA ALA A 163 -14.67 11.44 7.77
C ALA A 163 -13.41 10.64 8.12
N ALA A 164 -12.81 9.99 7.13
CA ALA A 164 -11.58 9.24 7.30
C ALA A 164 -10.30 10.08 7.18
N ALA A 165 -10.42 11.34 6.71
CA ALA A 165 -9.26 12.18 6.46
C ALA A 165 -8.45 12.49 7.73
N ALA A 166 -9.12 12.72 8.86
CA ALA A 166 -8.46 12.98 10.15
C ALA A 166 -7.63 11.75 10.58
N ASP A 167 -8.26 10.56 10.63
CA ASP A 167 -7.58 9.31 11.00
C ASP A 167 -6.38 9.04 10.08
N LEU A 168 -6.51 9.29 8.78
CA LEU A 168 -5.40 9.09 7.84
C LEU A 168 -4.22 10.05 8.09
N LEU A 169 -4.50 11.31 8.45
CA LEU A 169 -3.46 12.29 8.80
C LEU A 169 -2.83 11.98 10.15
N ASP A 170 -3.61 11.55 11.15
CA ASP A 170 -3.12 11.11 12.46
C ASP A 170 -2.17 9.92 12.30
N ARG A 171 -2.53 8.93 11.48
CA ARG A 171 -1.67 7.77 11.16
C ARG A 171 -0.38 8.20 10.45
N ALA A 172 -0.49 9.09 9.47
CA ALA A 172 0.69 9.61 8.80
C ALA A 172 1.65 10.31 9.77
N ALA A 173 1.12 11.10 10.69
CA ALA A 173 1.91 11.76 11.72
C ALA A 173 2.54 10.76 12.71
N ALA A 174 1.80 9.72 13.10
CA ALA A 174 2.33 8.64 13.95
C ALA A 174 3.48 7.87 13.30
N GLU A 175 3.48 7.73 11.98
CA GLU A 175 4.55 7.14 11.17
C GLU A 175 5.69 8.15 10.85
N GLY A 176 5.62 9.36 11.42
CA GLY A 176 6.64 10.41 11.27
C GLY A 176 6.54 11.19 9.96
N TRP A 177 5.41 11.14 9.25
CA TRP A 177 5.21 11.91 8.03
C TRP A 177 4.53 13.24 8.32
N THR A 178 5.20 14.36 8.01
CA THR A 178 4.73 15.72 8.26
C THR A 178 4.75 16.57 6.99
N PRO A 179 3.96 16.25 5.95
CA PRO A 179 3.92 17.03 4.73
C PRO A 179 3.35 18.43 5.02
N ARG A 180 3.94 19.46 4.42
CA ARG A 180 3.41 20.83 4.54
C ARG A 180 2.10 21.03 3.74
N ARG A 181 1.87 20.19 2.74
CA ARG A 181 0.69 20.27 1.86
C ARG A 181 0.12 18.90 1.57
N VAL A 182 -1.20 18.83 1.54
CA VAL A 182 -1.93 17.67 1.04
C VAL A 182 -2.80 18.09 -0.14
N LYS A 183 -2.60 17.45 -1.28
CA LYS A 183 -3.44 17.61 -2.46
C LYS A 183 -4.58 16.61 -2.42
N VAL A 184 -5.80 17.12 -2.61
CA VAL A 184 -7.04 16.33 -2.55
C VAL A 184 -7.93 16.67 -3.74
N ASP A 185 -8.94 15.83 -4.00
CA ASP A 185 -9.99 16.17 -4.95
C ASP A 185 -11.12 16.99 -4.30
N GLY A 186 -12.12 17.41 -5.11
CA GLY A 186 -13.23 18.23 -4.65
C GLY A 186 -14.11 17.59 -3.57
N ILE A 187 -14.10 16.26 -3.43
CA ILE A 187 -14.87 15.54 -2.39
C ILE A 187 -14.34 15.86 -0.99
N TYR A 188 -13.05 16.12 -0.88
CA TYR A 188 -12.40 16.51 0.37
C TYR A 188 -12.49 18.03 0.66
N SER A 189 -13.22 18.79 -0.15
CA SER A 189 -13.47 20.22 0.15
C SER A 189 -14.43 20.33 1.35
N GLY A 190 -14.14 21.23 2.27
CA GLY A 190 -15.02 21.54 3.39
C GLY A 190 -14.32 21.65 4.75
N ALA A 191 -15.08 22.15 5.74
CA ALA A 191 -14.55 22.51 7.06
C ALA A 191 -13.91 21.33 7.80
N ARG A 192 -14.45 20.11 7.69
CA ARG A 192 -13.91 18.91 8.36
C ARG A 192 -12.50 18.57 7.91
N MET A 193 -12.25 18.59 6.59
CA MET A 193 -10.89 18.35 6.05
C MET A 193 -9.94 19.48 6.43
N ALA A 194 -10.40 20.74 6.34
CA ALA A 194 -9.61 21.90 6.71
C ALA A 194 -9.20 21.85 8.19
N GLN A 195 -10.12 21.48 9.08
CA GLN A 195 -9.86 21.33 10.51
C GLN A 195 -8.87 20.20 10.79
N ALA A 196 -9.07 19.02 10.17
CA ALA A 196 -8.15 17.88 10.30
C ALA A 196 -6.74 18.22 9.84
N ALA A 197 -6.60 18.95 8.73
CA ALA A 197 -5.29 19.37 8.24
C ALA A 197 -4.65 20.44 9.13
N ALA A 198 -5.45 21.39 9.64
CA ALA A 198 -4.96 22.46 10.51
C ALA A 198 -4.38 21.93 11.83
N SER A 199 -4.93 20.85 12.41
CA SER A 199 -4.40 20.23 13.62
C SER A 199 -2.97 19.67 13.43
N HIS A 200 -2.57 19.41 12.19
CA HIS A 200 -1.22 18.97 11.81
C HIS A 200 -0.38 20.06 11.13
N GLY A 201 -0.87 21.29 11.05
CA GLY A 201 -0.19 22.40 10.34
C GLY A 201 -0.09 22.18 8.82
N ILE A 202 -1.01 21.42 8.22
CA ILE A 202 -1.01 21.03 6.82
C ILE A 202 -1.91 21.95 5.99
N GLU A 203 -1.39 22.50 4.89
CA GLU A 203 -2.16 23.23 3.89
C GLU A 203 -2.91 22.25 2.99
N VAL A 204 -4.23 22.42 2.85
CA VAL A 204 -5.06 21.64 1.92
C VAL A 204 -5.14 22.34 0.57
N GLN A 205 -4.71 21.64 -0.48
CA GLN A 205 -4.83 22.11 -1.86
C GLN A 205 -5.87 21.25 -2.61
N VAL A 206 -7.04 21.83 -2.82
CA VAL A 206 -8.12 21.16 -3.58
C VAL A 206 -7.84 21.28 -5.08
N SER A 207 -7.72 20.15 -5.74
CA SER A 207 -7.56 20.06 -7.19
C SER A 207 -8.94 20.18 -7.87
N THR A 208 -9.28 21.36 -8.38
CA THR A 208 -10.50 21.58 -9.16
C THR A 208 -10.24 21.36 -10.65
N ARG A 209 -11.17 20.68 -11.36
CA ARG A 209 -11.15 20.67 -12.81
C ARG A 209 -11.37 22.10 -13.33
N GLN A 210 -10.48 22.60 -14.16
CA GLN A 210 -10.75 23.80 -14.94
C GLN A 210 -11.96 23.52 -15.86
N ARG A 211 -13.06 24.26 -15.67
CA ARG A 211 -14.32 24.05 -16.40
C ARG A 211 -14.22 24.32 -17.92
N ASP A 212 -13.20 25.03 -18.36
CA ASP A 212 -13.08 25.54 -19.74
C ASP A 212 -12.18 24.70 -20.66
N VAL A 213 -11.68 23.55 -20.20
CA VAL A 213 -10.81 22.69 -21.03
C VAL A 213 -11.62 21.53 -21.60
N LYS A 214 -11.95 21.62 -22.89
CA LYS A 214 -12.49 20.49 -23.67
C LYS A 214 -11.40 19.42 -23.82
N GLY A 215 -11.69 18.16 -23.43
CA GLY A 215 -10.81 17.00 -23.54
C GLY A 215 -10.28 16.50 -22.18
N PHE A 216 -9.72 15.29 -22.19
CA PHE A 216 -9.11 14.66 -21.03
C PHE A 216 -7.71 15.27 -20.79
N LYS A 217 -7.57 16.12 -19.78
CA LYS A 217 -6.26 16.53 -19.25
C LYS A 217 -6.10 15.91 -17.87
N PRO A 218 -5.10 15.02 -17.68
CA PRO A 218 -4.76 14.55 -16.35
C PRO A 218 -4.38 15.73 -15.46
N LEU A 219 -5.00 15.84 -14.30
CA LEU A 219 -4.55 16.83 -13.31
C LEU A 219 -3.13 16.46 -12.84
N PRO A 220 -2.15 17.40 -12.87
CA PRO A 220 -0.71 17.08 -12.84
C PRO A 220 -0.22 16.28 -11.65
N VAL A 221 -1.05 16.01 -10.66
CA VAL A 221 -0.67 15.27 -9.45
C VAL A 221 -1.59 14.08 -9.17
N ARG A 222 -2.86 14.16 -9.59
CA ARG A 222 -3.88 13.13 -9.30
C ARG A 222 -3.60 11.80 -9.98
N TRP A 223 -3.07 11.81 -11.20
CA TRP A 223 -2.70 10.58 -11.91
C TRP A 223 -1.69 9.69 -11.13
N ARG A 224 -0.92 10.29 -10.23
CA ARG A 224 0.04 9.54 -9.41
C ARG A 224 -0.65 8.61 -8.42
N ILE A 225 -1.65 9.09 -7.69
CA ILE A 225 -2.37 8.25 -6.75
C ILE A 225 -3.29 7.26 -7.48
N GLU A 226 -3.88 7.66 -8.60
CA GLU A 226 -4.64 6.76 -9.49
C GLU A 226 -3.72 5.64 -10.02
N GLY A 227 -2.49 5.96 -10.43
CA GLY A 227 -1.47 4.98 -10.81
C GLY A 227 -1.03 4.08 -9.64
N THR A 228 -1.04 4.61 -8.42
CA THR A 228 -0.78 3.81 -7.20
C THR A 228 -1.89 2.79 -6.99
N PHE A 229 -3.16 3.20 -7.01
CA PHE A 229 -4.29 2.27 -6.91
C PHE A 229 -4.27 1.22 -8.03
N GLY A 230 -4.04 1.65 -9.28
CA GLY A 230 -3.90 0.73 -10.41
C GLY A 230 -2.77 -0.28 -10.21
N THR A 231 -1.62 0.16 -9.72
CA THR A 231 -0.49 -0.74 -9.43
C THR A 231 -0.81 -1.72 -8.31
N LEU A 232 -1.42 -1.24 -7.21
CA LEU A 232 -1.79 -2.07 -6.09
C LEU A 232 -2.80 -3.14 -6.50
N THR A 233 -3.86 -2.78 -7.21
CA THR A 233 -4.91 -3.74 -7.61
C THR A 233 -4.49 -4.66 -8.73
N ASN A 234 -3.73 -4.18 -9.75
CA ASN A 234 -3.36 -5.01 -10.90
C ASN A 234 -2.16 -5.92 -10.65
N ARG A 235 -1.31 -5.60 -9.68
CA ARG A 235 -0.09 -6.38 -9.38
C ARG A 235 -0.19 -7.22 -8.11
N TYR A 236 -1.19 -6.96 -7.25
CA TYR A 236 -1.38 -7.69 -5.99
C TYR A 236 -2.82 -8.18 -5.94
N HIS A 237 -3.01 -9.44 -6.30
CA HIS A 237 -4.34 -10.02 -6.45
C HIS A 237 -5.13 -10.06 -5.14
N ARG A 238 -4.45 -10.07 -3.99
CA ARG A 238 -5.10 -9.95 -2.68
C ARG A 238 -5.80 -8.61 -2.49
N LEU A 239 -5.34 -7.56 -3.19
CA LEU A 239 -5.92 -6.22 -3.12
C LEU A 239 -7.04 -5.97 -4.15
N THR A 240 -7.29 -6.88 -5.10
CA THR A 240 -8.38 -6.72 -6.09
C THR A 240 -9.76 -6.81 -5.46
N ARG A 241 -9.87 -7.59 -4.39
CA ARG A 241 -11.07 -7.77 -3.59
C ARG A 241 -10.71 -7.85 -2.11
N ASN A 242 -11.48 -7.21 -1.23
CA ASN A 242 -11.26 -7.35 0.20
C ASN A 242 -11.73 -8.73 0.69
N LEU A 243 -10.80 -9.50 1.25
CA LEU A 243 -11.04 -10.80 1.86
C LEU A 243 -10.76 -10.78 3.36
N GLU A 244 -10.28 -9.63 3.87
CA GLU A 244 -9.85 -9.50 5.26
C GLU A 244 -11.03 -9.37 6.21
N GLN A 245 -10.88 -9.92 7.42
CA GLN A 245 -11.91 -9.89 8.46
C GLN A 245 -11.86 -8.62 9.32
N SER A 246 -10.78 -7.86 9.24
CA SER A 246 -10.64 -6.57 9.94
C SER A 246 -10.10 -5.50 9.00
N THR A 247 -10.41 -4.25 9.31
CA THR A 247 -9.85 -3.09 8.61
C THR A 247 -8.33 -3.02 8.76
N THR A 248 -7.82 -3.35 9.95
CA THR A 248 -6.38 -3.40 10.23
C THR A 248 -5.65 -4.42 9.33
N ALA A 249 -6.23 -5.61 9.12
CA ALA A 249 -5.64 -6.59 8.21
C ALA A 249 -5.67 -6.11 6.74
N ALA A 250 -6.71 -5.36 6.35
CA ALA A 250 -6.79 -4.77 5.02
C ALA A 250 -5.78 -3.62 4.82
N GLU A 251 -5.46 -2.86 5.88
CA GLU A 251 -4.40 -1.84 5.90
C GLU A 251 -3.02 -2.48 5.77
N ASP A 252 -2.79 -3.56 6.53
CA ASP A 252 -1.54 -4.32 6.50
C ASP A 252 -1.25 -4.90 5.10
N ALA A 253 -2.26 -5.44 4.41
CA ALA A 253 -2.14 -5.91 3.04
C ALA A 253 -1.64 -4.80 2.08
N VAL A 254 -2.11 -3.56 2.25
CA VAL A 254 -1.60 -2.41 1.48
C VAL A 254 -0.14 -2.12 1.83
N SER A 255 0.21 -2.18 3.12
CA SER A 255 1.58 -1.94 3.60
C SER A 255 2.57 -2.97 3.05
N ILE A 256 2.22 -4.26 3.07
CA ILE A 256 3.02 -5.36 2.48
C ILE A 256 3.24 -5.11 0.97
N ALA A 257 2.17 -4.82 0.24
CA ALA A 257 2.25 -4.55 -1.19
C ALA A 257 3.12 -3.31 -1.49
N ASN A 258 3.02 -2.25 -0.67
CA ASN A 258 3.84 -1.06 -0.81
C ASN A 258 5.32 -1.34 -0.50
N CYS A 259 5.62 -2.10 0.55
CA CYS A 259 6.98 -2.56 0.86
C CYS A 259 7.59 -3.32 -0.32
N HIS A 260 6.86 -4.28 -0.88
CA HIS A 260 7.36 -5.04 -2.03
C HIS A 260 7.65 -4.13 -3.23
N ARG A 261 6.80 -3.14 -3.51
CA ARG A 261 7.05 -2.15 -4.57
C ARG A 261 8.30 -1.32 -4.29
N LEU A 262 8.49 -0.90 -3.05
CA LEU A 262 9.62 -0.09 -2.62
C LEU A 262 10.93 -0.87 -2.72
N ILE A 263 10.97 -2.11 -2.23
CA ILE A 263 12.14 -3.00 -2.32
C ILE A 263 12.56 -3.16 -3.79
N ARG A 264 11.60 -3.44 -4.67
CA ARG A 264 11.82 -3.56 -6.10
C ARG A 264 12.32 -2.27 -6.75
N ALA A 265 11.72 -1.14 -6.39
CA ALA A 265 12.11 0.16 -6.93
C ALA A 265 13.50 0.59 -6.44
N TYR A 266 13.86 0.27 -5.21
CA TYR A 266 15.15 0.62 -4.63
C TYR A 266 16.31 -0.20 -5.22
N ASN A 267 16.05 -1.45 -5.61
CA ASN A 267 17.04 -2.37 -6.17
C ASN A 267 17.05 -2.41 -7.73
N SER A 268 16.30 -1.51 -8.39
CA SER A 268 16.18 -1.44 -9.86
C SER A 268 17.18 -0.46 -10.54
#